data_889f3d0e27ffcd34e9b3d28359e38b6e
#
_entry.id   889f3d0e27ffcd34e9b3d28359e38b6e
#
_cell.length_a   1.000
_cell.length_b   1.000
_cell.length_c   1.000
_cell.angle_alpha   90.00
_cell.angle_beta   90.00
_cell.angle_gamma   90.00
#
_symmetry.space_group_name_H-M   'P 1'
#
loop_
_entity.id
_entity.type
_entity.pdbx_description
1 polymer ?
#
loop_
_entity_poly.entity_id
_entity_poly.type
_entity_poly.pdbx_seq_one_letter_code
_entity_poly.pdbx_strand_id
1 'polypeptide(L)'
;MKTSALQKERASYQPKLPKALQGTVKIKEGAPTESVDDQDEIKKLFPHTYGMPLVEFVPGDKCEDKRMNVGVILSGGQAPGGHNVISGLFDALKKLNEENRLYGFLMGPGGLVDHNYIEITASFLEKYRNTGGFDMIGSGRTKLEKEDQFEKGLEVIRELDIKALVIIGGDDSNTNACVLAEYYAAKQYGVQVIGCPKTIDGDLKNDQIETSFGFDTATKTYSELIGNIERDCNSARKYWHFIKLMGRSASHIALECALQTQPNICLVSEEIQAKDQTLNEIVENIASVVAYRAKEGNNFGVVLIPEGLIEFIPAIGRLIAELNDLLAAHGADYKDLDKDAQREYILAHLSDANRSTFETLPEDVARQLSLDRDPHGNVQVSLIETEKLLSNMVAAKLNEWKKQGKYQGKFSALHHFFGYEGRCAAPSNFDADYCYALGTSAAQLIANGKTGYMAIVKNTTDCTDNWKAGGVPITMMMNMERRTGEMKPVIRKALVELEGKPFKTFAANRDEWANHTCYVYPGPIQYWGPSEVCDRTTRTLALEQE
;
A
#
# COMPACT_ATOMS: atom_id res chain seq x y z
N MET A 1 22.94 -14.91 -6.53
CA MET A 1 22.64 -14.53 -5.14
C MET A 1 22.97 -15.70 -4.22
N LYS A 2 23.66 -15.47 -3.08
CA LYS A 2 23.85 -16.53 -2.08
C LYS A 2 22.60 -16.56 -1.19
N THR A 3 21.90 -17.69 -1.17
CA THR A 3 20.71 -17.89 -0.35
C THR A 3 21.04 -18.70 0.90
N SER A 4 20.43 -18.35 2.03
CA SER A 4 20.53 -19.11 3.28
C SER A 4 19.82 -20.46 3.16
N ALA A 5 20.10 -21.39 4.09
CA ALA A 5 19.38 -22.65 4.16
C ALA A 5 17.87 -22.44 4.38
N LEU A 6 17.49 -21.48 5.23
CA LEU A 6 16.09 -21.14 5.48
C LEU A 6 15.38 -20.61 4.23
N GLN A 7 16.06 -19.75 3.42
CA GLN A 7 15.46 -19.25 2.17
C GLN A 7 15.32 -20.38 1.12
N LYS A 8 16.24 -21.34 1.10
CA LYS A 8 16.09 -22.51 0.22
C LYS A 8 14.89 -23.37 0.62
N GLU A 9 14.71 -23.56 1.92
CA GLU A 9 13.54 -24.28 2.46
C GLU A 9 12.25 -23.52 2.14
N ARG A 10 12.24 -22.19 2.34
CA ARG A 10 11.11 -21.33 1.97
C ARG A 10 10.79 -21.38 0.47
N ALA A 11 11.80 -21.45 -0.39
CA ALA A 11 11.61 -21.56 -1.84
C ALA A 11 10.87 -22.84 -2.24
N SER A 12 10.93 -23.90 -1.43
CA SER A 12 10.22 -25.17 -1.67
C SER A 12 8.70 -25.09 -1.39
N TYR A 13 8.23 -24.06 -0.67
CA TYR A 13 6.81 -23.88 -0.42
C TYR A 13 6.03 -23.76 -1.73
N GLN A 14 5.00 -24.58 -1.87
CA GLN A 14 4.12 -24.57 -3.04
C GLN A 14 2.88 -23.74 -2.72
N PRO A 15 2.72 -22.54 -3.31
CA PRO A 15 1.54 -21.74 -3.11
C PRO A 15 0.27 -22.48 -3.54
N LYS A 16 -0.77 -22.36 -2.73
CA LYS A 16 -2.08 -22.97 -2.98
C LYS A 16 -2.90 -22.12 -3.95
N LEU A 17 -3.76 -22.76 -4.71
CA LEU A 17 -4.68 -22.11 -5.64
C LEU A 17 -6.15 -22.41 -5.28
N PRO A 18 -7.07 -21.45 -5.49
CA PRO A 18 -8.50 -21.72 -5.47
C PRO A 18 -8.88 -22.87 -6.42
N LYS A 19 -9.86 -23.68 -6.05
CA LYS A 19 -10.33 -24.80 -6.91
C LYS A 19 -10.61 -24.39 -8.35
N ALA A 20 -11.18 -23.21 -8.55
CA ALA A 20 -11.49 -22.68 -9.87
C ALA A 20 -10.25 -22.50 -10.76
N LEU A 21 -9.03 -22.30 -10.17
CA LEU A 21 -7.79 -22.09 -10.90
C LEU A 21 -6.90 -23.33 -11.01
N GLN A 22 -7.23 -24.43 -10.32
CA GLN A 22 -6.43 -25.66 -10.33
C GLN A 22 -6.52 -26.43 -11.66
N GLY A 23 -7.65 -26.31 -12.37
CA GLY A 23 -7.94 -26.99 -13.63
C GLY A 23 -7.99 -26.07 -14.83
N THR A 24 -8.84 -26.42 -15.81
CA THR A 24 -9.26 -25.54 -16.89
C THR A 24 -10.27 -24.54 -16.39
N VAL A 25 -10.20 -23.33 -16.91
CA VAL A 25 -10.97 -22.18 -16.40
C VAL A 25 -11.94 -21.68 -17.47
N LYS A 26 -13.17 -21.38 -17.03
CA LYS A 26 -14.19 -20.73 -17.82
C LYS A 26 -14.58 -19.41 -17.14
N ILE A 27 -14.88 -18.40 -17.93
CA ILE A 27 -15.36 -17.11 -17.43
C ILE A 27 -16.89 -17.14 -17.30
N LYS A 28 -17.34 -16.64 -16.15
CA LYS A 28 -18.72 -16.24 -15.92
C LYS A 28 -18.76 -14.71 -15.80
N GLU A 29 -19.46 -14.07 -16.72
CA GLU A 29 -19.65 -12.62 -16.68
C GLU A 29 -20.83 -12.25 -15.79
N GLY A 30 -20.65 -11.19 -14.99
CA GLY A 30 -21.67 -10.60 -14.14
C GLY A 30 -22.41 -9.45 -14.83
N ALA A 31 -22.97 -8.55 -14.04
CA ALA A 31 -23.59 -7.34 -14.55
C ALA A 31 -22.54 -6.32 -15.04
N PRO A 32 -22.90 -5.44 -16.00
CA PRO A 32 -22.11 -4.25 -16.31
C PRO A 32 -21.84 -3.41 -15.07
N THR A 33 -20.71 -2.74 -15.03
CA THR A 33 -20.26 -1.94 -13.87
C THR A 33 -20.30 -0.45 -14.16
N GLU A 34 -20.37 0.36 -13.12
CA GLU A 34 -20.23 1.80 -13.19
C GLU A 34 -19.08 2.25 -12.28
N SER A 35 -18.50 3.42 -12.52
CA SER A 35 -17.48 4.00 -11.64
C SER A 35 -18.08 4.36 -10.28
N VAL A 36 -17.21 4.43 -9.26
CA VAL A 36 -17.61 4.76 -7.88
C VAL A 36 -18.29 6.12 -7.82
N ASP A 37 -17.76 7.10 -8.58
CA ASP A 37 -18.27 8.46 -8.67
C ASP A 37 -17.94 9.03 -10.06
N ASP A 38 -18.37 10.27 -10.37
CA ASP A 38 -18.04 11.01 -11.60
C ASP A 38 -18.26 10.17 -12.88
N GLN A 39 -19.39 9.46 -12.95
CA GLN A 39 -19.65 8.41 -13.96
C GLN A 39 -19.58 8.94 -15.39
N ASP A 40 -20.15 10.11 -15.66
CA ASP A 40 -20.18 10.71 -17.00
C ASP A 40 -18.77 11.12 -17.45
N GLU A 41 -17.96 11.66 -16.55
CA GLU A 41 -16.59 12.07 -16.80
C GLU A 41 -15.69 10.83 -17.06
N ILE A 42 -15.79 9.83 -16.22
CA ILE A 42 -15.01 8.58 -16.36
C ILE A 42 -15.40 7.87 -17.66
N LYS A 43 -16.70 7.75 -17.96
CA LYS A 43 -17.18 7.15 -19.22
C LYS A 43 -16.67 7.90 -20.46
N LYS A 44 -16.59 9.23 -20.38
CA LYS A 44 -16.06 10.06 -21.48
C LYS A 44 -14.57 9.85 -21.69
N LEU A 45 -13.81 9.66 -20.61
CA LEU A 45 -12.36 9.42 -20.66
C LEU A 45 -12.01 7.98 -21.09
N PHE A 46 -12.87 7.01 -20.78
CA PHE A 46 -12.62 5.58 -21.00
C PHE A 46 -13.76 4.90 -21.80
N PRO A 47 -14.12 5.38 -23.00
CA PRO A 47 -15.28 4.89 -23.74
C PRO A 47 -15.18 3.42 -24.17
N HIS A 48 -13.99 2.83 -24.26
CA HIS A 48 -13.78 1.43 -24.68
C HIS A 48 -13.66 0.46 -23.50
N THR A 49 -13.34 0.97 -22.30
CA THR A 49 -13.12 0.15 -21.10
C THR A 49 -14.13 0.42 -19.97
N TYR A 50 -15.03 1.39 -20.15
CA TYR A 50 -16.10 1.67 -19.21
C TYR A 50 -17.29 0.71 -19.38
N GLY A 51 -17.92 0.37 -18.25
CA GLY A 51 -19.17 -0.43 -18.27
C GLY A 51 -18.97 -1.93 -18.51
N MET A 52 -17.72 -2.41 -18.55
CA MET A 52 -17.45 -3.84 -18.67
C MET A 52 -17.99 -4.62 -17.46
N PRO A 53 -18.37 -5.92 -17.63
CA PRO A 53 -18.93 -6.73 -16.54
C PRO A 53 -17.85 -7.20 -15.56
N LEU A 54 -18.24 -7.50 -14.32
CA LEU A 54 -17.44 -8.32 -13.42
C LEU A 54 -17.20 -9.71 -14.03
N VAL A 55 -16.04 -10.29 -13.72
CA VAL A 55 -15.65 -11.62 -14.20
C VAL A 55 -15.34 -12.52 -13.03
N GLU A 56 -15.95 -13.70 -12.98
CA GLU A 56 -15.65 -14.78 -12.05
C GLU A 56 -15.13 -16.00 -12.81
N PHE A 57 -14.10 -16.64 -12.29
CA PHE A 57 -13.60 -17.90 -12.83
C PHE A 57 -14.34 -19.08 -12.21
N VAL A 58 -14.73 -20.00 -13.08
CA VAL A 58 -15.36 -21.26 -12.70
C VAL A 58 -14.65 -22.41 -13.43
N PRO A 59 -14.71 -23.65 -12.92
CA PRO A 59 -14.16 -24.81 -13.62
C PRO A 59 -14.75 -24.93 -15.05
N GLY A 60 -13.89 -25.18 -16.01
CA GLY A 60 -14.24 -25.31 -17.43
C GLY A 60 -13.85 -26.66 -18.01
N ASP A 61 -14.30 -26.93 -19.23
CA ASP A 61 -14.11 -28.23 -19.87
C ASP A 61 -12.81 -28.30 -20.70
N LYS A 62 -12.36 -27.21 -21.29
CA LYS A 62 -11.14 -27.14 -22.11
C LYS A 62 -10.62 -25.71 -22.25
N CYS A 63 -9.31 -25.52 -22.18
CA CYS A 63 -8.64 -24.28 -22.55
C CYS A 63 -8.24 -24.31 -24.02
N GLU A 64 -8.43 -23.21 -24.75
CA GLU A 64 -7.82 -23.06 -26.07
C GLU A 64 -6.30 -22.93 -25.92
N ASP A 65 -5.56 -23.70 -26.70
CA ASP A 65 -4.12 -23.64 -26.78
C ASP A 65 -3.73 -22.40 -27.61
N LYS A 66 -3.51 -21.27 -26.90
CA LYS A 66 -3.13 -20.00 -27.52
C LYS A 66 -1.68 -19.67 -27.20
N ARG A 67 -0.87 -19.55 -28.26
CA ARG A 67 0.46 -18.97 -28.13
C ARG A 67 0.37 -17.48 -27.89
N MET A 68 1.01 -17.00 -26.84
CA MET A 68 1.08 -15.58 -26.48
C MET A 68 2.38 -15.25 -25.73
N ASN A 69 2.97 -14.12 -26.07
CA ASN A 69 4.02 -13.51 -25.26
C ASN A 69 3.40 -12.44 -24.37
N VAL A 70 3.84 -12.37 -23.14
CA VAL A 70 3.30 -11.44 -22.14
C VAL A 70 4.44 -10.62 -21.54
N GLY A 71 4.21 -9.32 -21.34
CA GLY A 71 5.11 -8.45 -20.63
C GLY A 71 4.63 -8.24 -19.19
N VAL A 72 5.55 -8.17 -18.23
CA VAL A 72 5.23 -7.86 -16.82
C VAL A 72 6.07 -6.70 -16.31
N ILE A 73 5.41 -5.83 -15.53
CA ILE A 73 5.99 -4.61 -14.97
C ILE A 73 5.70 -4.58 -13.47
N LEU A 74 6.74 -4.38 -12.65
CA LEU A 74 6.61 -4.03 -11.24
C LEU A 74 6.63 -2.50 -11.10
N SER A 75 5.56 -1.90 -10.61
CA SER A 75 5.40 -0.45 -10.55
C SER A 75 5.18 0.07 -9.13
N GLY A 76 5.87 1.17 -8.80
CA GLY A 76 5.77 1.85 -7.52
C GLY A 76 6.65 1.24 -6.42
N GLY A 77 6.29 1.48 -5.17
CA GLY A 77 7.02 0.93 -4.02
C GLY A 77 6.89 -0.59 -3.91
N GLN A 78 7.90 -1.23 -3.34
CA GLN A 78 7.94 -2.67 -3.16
C GLN A 78 6.88 -3.16 -2.18
N ALA A 79 6.47 -4.42 -2.34
CA ALA A 79 5.58 -5.12 -1.41
C ALA A 79 5.90 -6.63 -1.42
N PRO A 80 5.74 -7.33 -0.28
CA PRO A 80 5.93 -8.78 -0.23
C PRO A 80 4.96 -9.49 -1.18
N GLY A 81 5.46 -10.43 -1.97
CA GLY A 81 4.63 -11.25 -2.86
C GLY A 81 4.68 -10.89 -4.34
N GLY A 82 5.33 -9.78 -4.74
CA GLY A 82 5.44 -9.42 -6.17
C GLY A 82 6.07 -10.50 -7.02
N HIS A 83 7.10 -11.19 -6.51
CA HIS A 83 7.71 -12.32 -7.19
C HIS A 83 6.77 -13.54 -7.29
N ASN A 84 5.85 -13.70 -6.33
CA ASN A 84 4.83 -14.75 -6.38
C ASN A 84 3.74 -14.45 -7.43
N VAL A 85 3.39 -13.18 -7.65
CA VAL A 85 2.50 -12.80 -8.77
C VAL A 85 3.15 -13.17 -10.10
N ILE A 86 4.44 -12.86 -10.28
CA ILE A 86 5.19 -13.22 -11.50
C ILE A 86 5.29 -14.75 -11.63
N SER A 87 5.52 -15.48 -10.54
CA SER A 87 5.57 -16.95 -10.54
C SER A 87 4.23 -17.56 -10.96
N GLY A 88 3.12 -17.09 -10.39
CA GLY A 88 1.79 -17.56 -10.77
C GLY A 88 1.42 -17.25 -12.22
N LEU A 89 1.80 -16.05 -12.69
CA LEU A 89 1.63 -15.67 -14.09
C LEU A 89 2.44 -16.58 -15.03
N PHE A 90 3.73 -16.80 -14.74
CA PHE A 90 4.62 -17.63 -15.52
C PHE A 90 4.12 -19.09 -15.61
N ASP A 91 3.84 -19.69 -14.46
CA ASP A 91 3.41 -21.09 -14.39
C ASP A 91 2.06 -21.29 -15.11
N ALA A 92 1.12 -20.33 -14.95
CA ALA A 92 -0.16 -20.36 -15.66
C ALA A 92 0.01 -20.20 -17.18
N LEU A 93 0.88 -19.30 -17.63
CA LEU A 93 1.18 -19.14 -19.07
C LEU A 93 1.79 -20.41 -19.66
N LYS A 94 2.73 -21.06 -18.96
CA LYS A 94 3.33 -22.34 -19.39
C LYS A 94 2.31 -23.48 -19.41
N LYS A 95 1.37 -23.50 -18.47
CA LYS A 95 0.26 -24.48 -18.46
C LYS A 95 -0.72 -24.27 -19.62
N LEU A 96 -0.94 -23.01 -20.05
CA LEU A 96 -1.77 -22.68 -21.21
C LEU A 96 -1.11 -23.11 -22.54
N ASN A 97 0.18 -22.83 -22.69
CA ASN A 97 1.01 -23.28 -23.80
C ASN A 97 2.49 -23.20 -23.40
N GLU A 98 3.25 -24.29 -23.58
CA GLU A 98 4.66 -24.35 -23.22
C GLU A 98 5.55 -23.37 -23.97
N GLU A 99 5.13 -22.93 -25.18
CA GLU A 99 5.85 -21.94 -26.01
C GLU A 99 5.64 -20.50 -25.54
N ASN A 100 4.69 -20.25 -24.64
CA ASN A 100 4.44 -18.90 -24.12
C ASN A 100 5.68 -18.34 -23.43
N ARG A 101 5.97 -17.05 -23.68
CA ARG A 101 7.11 -16.33 -23.10
C ARG A 101 6.64 -15.21 -22.20
N LEU A 102 7.39 -14.99 -21.13
CA LEU A 102 7.19 -13.87 -20.21
C LEU A 102 8.41 -12.96 -20.25
N TYR A 103 8.18 -11.67 -20.53
CA TYR A 103 9.22 -10.65 -20.55
C TYR A 103 9.03 -9.72 -19.35
N GLY A 104 10.07 -9.55 -18.54
CA GLY A 104 10.09 -8.60 -17.42
C GLY A 104 10.73 -7.29 -17.84
N PHE A 105 9.99 -6.17 -17.74
CA PHE A 105 10.54 -4.84 -18.01
C PHE A 105 11.28 -4.33 -16.78
N LEU A 106 12.56 -3.97 -16.95
CA LEU A 106 13.45 -3.62 -15.85
C LEU A 106 13.17 -2.21 -15.34
N MET A 107 13.24 -2.06 -14.03
CA MET A 107 13.09 -0.78 -13.32
C MET A 107 11.73 -0.10 -13.54
N GLY A 108 10.69 -0.91 -13.74
CA GLY A 108 9.31 -0.43 -13.81
C GLY A 108 8.84 -0.02 -15.21
N PRO A 109 7.82 0.87 -15.31
CA PRO A 109 7.24 1.26 -16.59
C PRO A 109 8.23 1.92 -17.56
N GLY A 110 9.29 2.56 -17.04
CA GLY A 110 10.37 3.12 -17.86
C GLY A 110 11.05 2.06 -18.72
N GLY A 111 11.20 0.83 -18.24
CA GLY A 111 11.82 -0.26 -19.00
C GLY A 111 11.09 -0.59 -20.30
N LEU A 112 9.76 -0.40 -20.34
CA LEU A 112 8.97 -0.57 -21.56
C LEU A 112 9.33 0.50 -22.62
N VAL A 113 9.52 1.75 -22.20
CA VAL A 113 9.83 2.88 -23.09
C VAL A 113 11.30 2.88 -23.52
N ASP A 114 12.19 2.42 -22.65
CA ASP A 114 13.63 2.44 -22.82
C ASP A 114 14.20 1.15 -23.44
N HIS A 115 13.35 0.25 -23.94
CA HIS A 115 13.74 -1.08 -24.48
C HIS A 115 14.61 -1.90 -23.51
N ASN A 116 14.32 -1.79 -22.19
CA ASN A 116 15.09 -2.44 -21.15
C ASN A 116 14.31 -3.59 -20.51
N TYR A 117 14.56 -4.81 -20.96
CA TYR A 117 13.80 -5.99 -20.57
C TYR A 117 14.67 -7.26 -20.53
N ILE A 118 14.15 -8.29 -19.89
CA ILE A 118 14.70 -9.66 -19.89
C ILE A 118 13.59 -10.66 -20.17
N GLU A 119 13.94 -11.80 -20.77
CA GLU A 119 13.04 -12.95 -20.81
C GLU A 119 13.14 -13.68 -19.45
N ILE A 120 11.99 -13.85 -18.80
CA ILE A 120 11.89 -14.60 -17.54
C ILE A 120 11.79 -16.10 -17.89
N THR A 121 12.86 -16.82 -17.67
CA THR A 121 12.93 -18.29 -17.87
C THR A 121 12.66 -19.01 -16.55
N ALA A 122 12.32 -20.31 -16.63
CA ALA A 122 12.13 -21.13 -15.43
C ALA A 122 13.37 -21.10 -14.50
N SER A 123 14.57 -21.27 -15.05
CA SER A 123 15.82 -21.26 -14.27
C SER A 123 16.13 -19.90 -13.64
N PHE A 124 15.67 -18.81 -14.24
CA PHE A 124 15.77 -17.48 -13.65
C PHE A 124 14.76 -17.30 -12.52
N LEU A 125 13.50 -17.69 -12.74
CA LEU A 125 12.39 -17.57 -11.81
C LEU A 125 12.63 -18.35 -10.49
N GLU A 126 13.20 -19.56 -10.58
CA GLU A 126 13.47 -20.41 -9.40
C GLU A 126 14.30 -19.72 -8.31
N LYS A 127 15.11 -18.72 -8.68
CA LYS A 127 15.93 -17.95 -7.72
C LYS A 127 15.10 -17.00 -6.86
N TYR A 128 13.87 -16.71 -7.29
CA TYR A 128 13.01 -15.68 -6.71
C TYR A 128 11.70 -16.21 -6.13
N ARG A 129 11.42 -17.54 -6.26
CA ARG A 129 10.20 -18.11 -5.67
C ARG A 129 10.13 -17.85 -4.16
N ASN A 130 8.99 -17.33 -3.71
CA ASN A 130 8.71 -16.99 -2.31
C ASN A 130 9.73 -16.04 -1.67
N THR A 131 10.38 -15.20 -2.45
CA THR A 131 11.29 -14.15 -1.94
C THR A 131 10.56 -12.81 -1.82
N GLY A 132 11.03 -11.97 -0.90
CA GLY A 132 10.56 -10.59 -0.77
C GLY A 132 11.26 -9.63 -1.72
N GLY A 133 10.80 -8.37 -1.70
CA GLY A 133 11.35 -7.33 -2.56
C GLY A 133 10.84 -7.38 -4.01
N PHE A 134 11.43 -6.55 -4.86
CA PHE A 134 11.14 -6.46 -6.30
C PHE A 134 12.41 -6.59 -7.15
N ASP A 135 13.45 -7.17 -6.58
CA ASP A 135 14.79 -7.26 -7.19
C ASP A 135 14.89 -8.27 -8.35
N MET A 136 13.82 -9.01 -8.64
CA MET A 136 13.75 -9.87 -9.83
C MET A 136 13.91 -9.05 -11.13
N ILE A 137 13.19 -7.95 -11.24
CA ILE A 137 13.21 -7.04 -12.41
C ILE A 137 13.30 -5.56 -12.00
N GLY A 138 13.39 -5.27 -10.69
CA GLY A 138 13.32 -3.91 -10.18
C GLY A 138 11.95 -3.27 -10.32
N SER A 139 11.77 -2.09 -9.77
CA SER A 139 10.54 -1.30 -9.91
C SER A 139 10.86 0.18 -10.12
N GLY A 140 9.90 0.91 -10.68
CA GLY A 140 10.01 2.35 -10.92
C GLY A 140 8.68 3.05 -10.84
N ARG A 141 8.72 4.38 -10.83
CA ARG A 141 7.54 5.27 -10.72
C ARG A 141 7.31 6.10 -11.99
N THR A 142 7.91 5.71 -13.11
CA THR A 142 7.66 6.37 -14.40
C THR A 142 6.19 6.27 -14.74
N LYS A 143 5.57 7.41 -14.98
CA LYS A 143 4.18 7.50 -15.45
C LYS A 143 4.17 7.51 -16.97
N LEU A 144 3.38 6.66 -17.56
CA LEU A 144 3.14 6.62 -19.00
C LEU A 144 1.88 7.44 -19.29
N GLU A 145 2.05 8.71 -19.67
CA GLU A 145 0.94 9.66 -19.89
C GLU A 145 0.98 10.33 -21.26
N LYS A 146 2.11 10.25 -21.95
CA LYS A 146 2.33 10.93 -23.23
C LYS A 146 2.25 9.96 -24.39
N GLU A 147 1.70 10.43 -25.52
CA GLU A 147 1.55 9.62 -26.72
C GLU A 147 2.88 9.08 -27.25
N ASP A 148 3.96 9.87 -27.16
CA ASP A 148 5.30 9.41 -27.56
C ASP A 148 5.83 8.24 -26.70
N GLN A 149 5.48 8.20 -25.41
CA GLN A 149 5.81 7.07 -24.53
C GLN A 149 5.00 5.82 -24.90
N PHE A 150 3.73 5.98 -25.25
CA PHE A 150 2.87 4.87 -25.68
C PHE A 150 3.35 4.27 -26.99
N GLU A 151 3.74 5.10 -27.96
CA GLU A 151 4.26 4.63 -29.26
C GLU A 151 5.62 3.92 -29.11
N LYS A 152 6.55 4.45 -28.30
CA LYS A 152 7.82 3.76 -28.00
C LYS A 152 7.57 2.40 -27.31
N GLY A 153 6.68 2.35 -26.33
CA GLY A 153 6.29 1.08 -25.72
C GLY A 153 5.68 0.10 -26.71
N LEU A 154 4.89 0.60 -27.67
CA LEU A 154 4.28 -0.22 -28.71
C LEU A 154 5.31 -0.79 -29.70
N GLU A 155 6.41 -0.09 -29.97
CA GLU A 155 7.53 -0.62 -30.78
C GLU A 155 8.11 -1.88 -30.15
N VAL A 156 8.39 -1.84 -28.84
CA VAL A 156 8.90 -3.02 -28.08
C VAL A 156 7.88 -4.15 -28.06
N ILE A 157 6.61 -3.82 -27.83
CA ILE A 157 5.51 -4.79 -27.82
C ILE A 157 5.43 -5.53 -29.17
N ARG A 158 5.58 -4.82 -30.28
CA ARG A 158 5.57 -5.40 -31.62
C ARG A 158 6.82 -6.23 -31.91
N GLU A 159 7.99 -5.74 -31.51
CA GLU A 159 9.28 -6.45 -31.66
C GLU A 159 9.25 -7.82 -30.98
N LEU A 160 8.71 -7.86 -29.75
CA LEU A 160 8.64 -9.08 -28.93
C LEU A 160 7.36 -9.91 -29.18
N ASP A 161 6.50 -9.49 -30.08
CA ASP A 161 5.19 -10.09 -30.34
C ASP A 161 4.35 -10.25 -29.05
N ILE A 162 4.42 -9.26 -28.17
CA ILE A 162 3.67 -9.24 -26.90
C ILE A 162 2.19 -9.01 -27.18
N LYS A 163 1.34 -9.88 -26.60
CA LYS A 163 -0.12 -9.80 -26.72
C LYS A 163 -0.79 -9.14 -25.52
N ALA A 164 -0.09 -9.14 -24.38
CA ALA A 164 -0.61 -8.55 -23.16
C ALA A 164 0.49 -7.98 -22.25
N LEU A 165 0.14 -6.95 -21.49
CA LEU A 165 0.94 -6.40 -20.40
C LEU A 165 0.24 -6.67 -19.05
N VAL A 166 1.01 -7.10 -18.06
CA VAL A 166 0.56 -7.20 -16.67
C VAL A 166 1.28 -6.15 -15.83
N ILE A 167 0.52 -5.23 -15.26
CA ILE A 167 1.05 -4.15 -14.41
C ILE A 167 0.75 -4.47 -12.95
N ILE A 168 1.79 -4.74 -12.18
CA ILE A 168 1.70 -5.05 -10.76
C ILE A 168 2.02 -3.78 -9.99
N GLY A 169 1.01 -3.14 -9.39
CA GLY A 169 1.20 -1.85 -8.75
C GLY A 169 0.04 -1.36 -7.89
N GLY A 170 0.20 -0.19 -7.29
CA GLY A 170 -0.82 0.48 -6.47
C GLY A 170 -1.91 1.16 -7.31
N ASP A 171 -2.65 2.05 -6.68
CA ASP A 171 -3.73 2.84 -7.29
C ASP A 171 -3.27 3.63 -8.53
N ASP A 172 -2.22 4.42 -8.41
CA ASP A 172 -1.68 5.22 -9.53
C ASP A 172 -1.21 4.32 -10.70
N SER A 173 -0.56 3.18 -10.38
CA SER A 173 -0.06 2.25 -11.40
C SER A 173 -1.21 1.54 -12.14
N ASN A 174 -2.27 1.17 -11.43
CA ASN A 174 -3.43 0.54 -12.04
C ASN A 174 -4.31 1.56 -12.77
N THR A 175 -4.37 2.82 -12.32
CA THR A 175 -4.93 3.92 -13.11
C THR A 175 -4.20 4.05 -14.44
N ASN A 176 -2.86 4.02 -14.42
CA ASN A 176 -2.06 4.07 -15.63
C ASN A 176 -2.24 2.82 -16.53
N ALA A 177 -2.45 1.63 -15.92
CA ALA A 177 -2.81 0.42 -16.66
C ALA A 177 -4.13 0.59 -17.40
N CYS A 178 -5.12 1.25 -16.79
CA CYS A 178 -6.40 1.55 -17.46
C CYS A 178 -6.24 2.54 -18.62
N VAL A 179 -5.42 3.57 -18.48
CA VAL A 179 -5.10 4.53 -19.55
C VAL A 179 -4.45 3.81 -20.74
N LEU A 180 -3.50 2.91 -20.49
CA LEU A 180 -2.88 2.09 -21.54
C LEU A 180 -3.89 1.15 -22.21
N ALA A 181 -4.75 0.49 -21.42
CA ALA A 181 -5.80 -0.38 -21.94
C ALA A 181 -6.74 0.38 -22.89
N GLU A 182 -7.19 1.57 -22.46
CA GLU A 182 -8.04 2.45 -23.26
C GLU A 182 -7.35 2.89 -24.55
N TYR A 183 -6.08 3.33 -24.46
CA TYR A 183 -5.30 3.75 -25.63
C TYR A 183 -5.16 2.63 -26.66
N TYR A 184 -4.77 1.42 -26.23
CA TYR A 184 -4.60 0.29 -27.13
C TYR A 184 -5.92 -0.21 -27.70
N ALA A 185 -7.01 -0.15 -26.94
CA ALA A 185 -8.35 -0.48 -27.43
C ALA A 185 -8.84 0.53 -28.49
N ALA A 186 -8.70 1.83 -28.22
CA ALA A 186 -9.08 2.90 -29.13
C ALA A 186 -8.33 2.85 -30.47
N LYS A 187 -7.04 2.52 -30.42
CA LYS A 187 -6.19 2.36 -31.61
C LYS A 187 -6.29 0.97 -32.28
N GLN A 188 -7.03 0.04 -31.69
CA GLN A 188 -7.22 -1.34 -32.17
C GLN A 188 -5.89 -2.12 -32.34
N TYR A 189 -4.92 -1.89 -31.44
CA TYR A 189 -3.62 -2.56 -31.54
C TYR A 189 -3.63 -4.03 -31.09
N GLY A 190 -4.73 -4.51 -30.49
CA GLY A 190 -4.88 -5.90 -30.08
C GLY A 190 -4.04 -6.28 -28.85
N VAL A 191 -3.54 -5.30 -28.11
CA VAL A 191 -2.74 -5.51 -26.89
C VAL A 191 -3.65 -5.37 -25.66
N GLN A 192 -3.63 -6.40 -24.82
CA GLN A 192 -4.40 -6.42 -23.56
C GLN A 192 -3.56 -5.83 -22.43
N VAL A 193 -4.21 -5.17 -21.45
CA VAL A 193 -3.55 -4.68 -20.24
C VAL A 193 -4.34 -5.14 -19.02
N ILE A 194 -3.66 -5.82 -18.10
CA ILE A 194 -4.23 -6.35 -16.86
C ILE A 194 -3.46 -5.76 -15.68
N GLY A 195 -4.19 -5.30 -14.66
CA GLY A 195 -3.64 -4.84 -13.40
C GLY A 195 -3.62 -5.93 -12.32
N CYS A 196 -2.71 -5.81 -11.36
CA CYS A 196 -2.72 -6.58 -10.11
C CYS A 196 -2.63 -5.62 -8.92
N PRO A 197 -3.48 -5.78 -7.88
CA PRO A 197 -3.57 -4.83 -6.77
C PRO A 197 -2.41 -5.02 -5.80
N LYS A 198 -1.51 -4.04 -5.71
CA LYS A 198 -0.33 -4.04 -4.85
C LYS A 198 -0.30 -2.79 -3.99
N THR A 199 -0.39 -2.94 -2.69
CA THR A 199 0.03 -1.93 -1.72
C THR A 199 0.13 -2.56 -0.34
N ILE A 200 1.13 -2.15 0.45
CA ILE A 200 1.16 -2.52 1.87
C ILE A 200 0.21 -1.65 2.69
N ASP A 201 -0.22 -0.49 2.17
CA ASP A 201 -0.98 0.51 2.92
C ASP A 201 -2.42 0.08 3.23
N GLY A 202 -2.94 -0.96 2.52
CA GLY A 202 -4.30 -1.44 2.71
C GLY A 202 -5.39 -0.54 2.09
N ASP A 203 -4.99 0.51 1.37
CA ASP A 203 -5.86 1.55 0.82
C ASP A 203 -6.44 1.22 -0.56
N LEU A 204 -5.96 0.19 -1.24
CA LEU A 204 -6.54 -0.36 -2.46
C LEU A 204 -7.51 -1.50 -2.09
N LYS A 205 -8.69 -1.11 -1.65
CA LYS A 205 -9.72 -1.99 -1.09
C LYS A 205 -11.11 -1.49 -1.45
N ASN A 206 -12.03 -2.41 -1.76
CA ASN A 206 -13.45 -2.15 -2.01
C ASN A 206 -14.23 -3.49 -1.95
N ASP A 207 -15.52 -3.49 -2.32
CA ASP A 207 -16.37 -4.69 -2.33
C ASP A 207 -15.84 -5.85 -3.21
N GLN A 208 -14.94 -5.57 -4.15
CA GLN A 208 -14.36 -6.55 -5.05
C GLN A 208 -12.92 -6.92 -4.70
N ILE A 209 -12.22 -6.05 -4.00
CA ILE A 209 -10.84 -6.24 -3.52
C ILE A 209 -10.86 -6.18 -2.00
N GLU A 210 -10.87 -7.34 -1.35
CA GLU A 210 -10.92 -7.44 0.11
C GLU A 210 -9.61 -7.02 0.77
N THR A 211 -8.50 -7.26 0.08
CA THR A 211 -7.15 -6.87 0.50
C THR A 211 -6.25 -6.71 -0.72
N SER A 212 -5.21 -5.88 -0.61
CA SER A 212 -4.13 -5.80 -1.58
C SER A 212 -2.91 -6.56 -1.07
N PHE A 213 -2.15 -7.19 -1.95
CA PHE A 213 -1.02 -8.00 -1.52
C PHE A 213 0.11 -7.17 -0.89
N GLY A 214 0.77 -7.78 0.06
CA GLY A 214 1.85 -7.20 0.85
C GLY A 214 1.37 -6.62 2.18
N PHE A 215 0.09 -6.29 2.33
CA PHE A 215 -0.47 -5.79 3.58
C PHE A 215 -0.38 -6.85 4.70
N ASP A 216 -0.77 -8.09 4.43
CA ASP A 216 -0.72 -9.20 5.40
C ASP A 216 0.70 -9.42 5.94
N THR A 217 1.67 -9.54 5.05
CA THR A 217 3.07 -9.76 5.43
C THR A 217 3.66 -8.56 6.16
N ALA A 218 3.43 -7.34 5.66
CA ALA A 218 3.98 -6.14 6.27
C ALA A 218 3.45 -5.94 7.69
N THR A 219 2.14 -6.09 7.90
CA THR A 219 1.53 -5.94 9.22
C THR A 219 1.96 -7.03 10.18
N LYS A 220 2.12 -8.29 9.73
CA LYS A 220 2.67 -9.38 10.55
C LYS A 220 4.12 -9.12 10.95
N THR A 221 4.95 -8.63 10.02
CA THR A 221 6.34 -8.25 10.30
C THR A 221 6.41 -7.14 11.35
N TYR A 222 5.61 -6.09 11.18
CA TYR A 222 5.59 -4.99 12.15
C TYR A 222 5.03 -5.43 13.50
N SER A 223 3.99 -6.25 13.53
CA SER A 223 3.41 -6.76 14.78
C SER A 223 4.39 -7.64 15.55
N GLU A 224 5.20 -8.45 14.87
CA GLU A 224 6.30 -9.18 15.52
C GLU A 224 7.30 -8.23 16.17
N LEU A 225 7.76 -7.20 15.44
CA LEU A 225 8.71 -6.21 15.95
C LEU A 225 8.13 -5.41 17.11
N ILE A 226 6.87 -4.98 17.02
CA ILE A 226 6.16 -4.27 18.09
C ILE A 226 6.06 -5.17 19.33
N GLY A 227 5.64 -6.43 19.18
CA GLY A 227 5.56 -7.37 20.30
C GLY A 227 6.91 -7.61 20.98
N ASN A 228 8.02 -7.61 20.24
CA ASN A 228 9.36 -7.70 20.82
C ASN A 228 9.72 -6.42 21.63
N ILE A 229 9.34 -5.24 21.14
CA ILE A 229 9.50 -3.97 21.87
C ILE A 229 8.61 -3.94 23.10
N GLU A 230 7.39 -4.43 23.04
CA GLU A 230 6.49 -4.54 24.19
C GLU A 230 7.03 -5.47 25.28
N ARG A 231 7.74 -6.54 24.87
CA ARG A 231 8.49 -7.39 25.83
C ARG A 231 9.62 -6.63 26.50
N ASP A 232 10.37 -5.81 25.77
CA ASP A 232 11.40 -4.94 26.35
C ASP A 232 10.77 -3.92 27.32
N CYS A 233 9.70 -3.27 26.91
CA CYS A 233 8.92 -2.36 27.76
C CYS A 233 8.56 -3.00 29.10
N ASN A 234 8.00 -4.20 29.05
CA ASN A 234 7.55 -4.90 30.25
C ASN A 234 8.74 -5.40 31.12
N SER A 235 9.88 -5.66 30.50
CA SER A 235 11.11 -6.10 31.19
C SER A 235 11.88 -4.93 31.79
N ALA A 236 12.14 -3.89 31.00
CA ALA A 236 12.94 -2.72 31.41
C ALA A 236 12.15 -1.70 32.23
N ARG A 237 10.85 -1.52 31.95
CA ARG A 237 9.88 -0.65 32.63
C ARG A 237 10.28 0.83 32.76
N LYS A 238 10.97 1.38 31.73
CA LYS A 238 11.57 2.73 31.83
C LYS A 238 11.53 3.59 30.56
N TYR A 239 11.06 3.09 29.42
CA TYR A 239 11.03 3.83 28.16
C TYR A 239 9.64 3.89 27.55
N TRP A 240 9.34 5.01 26.89
CA TRP A 240 8.22 5.15 25.98
C TRP A 240 8.73 5.00 24.55
N HIS A 241 8.25 4.00 23.82
CA HIS A 241 8.62 3.74 22.43
C HIS A 241 7.61 4.41 21.50
N PHE A 242 8.08 5.35 20.72
CA PHE A 242 7.32 6.03 19.67
C PHE A 242 7.66 5.33 18.36
N ILE A 243 6.71 4.62 17.80
CA ILE A 243 6.90 3.76 16.62
C ILE A 243 6.08 4.32 15.46
N LYS A 244 6.78 4.89 14.46
CA LYS A 244 6.19 5.28 13.20
C LYS A 244 6.09 4.04 12.30
N LEU A 245 4.90 3.80 11.75
CA LEU A 245 4.61 2.69 10.86
C LEU A 245 4.41 3.22 9.44
N MET A 246 5.06 2.60 8.46
CA MET A 246 4.86 2.93 7.05
C MET A 246 3.40 2.76 6.66
N GLY A 247 2.90 3.56 5.73
CA GLY A 247 1.50 3.64 5.35
C GLY A 247 1.07 5.10 5.30
N ARG A 248 1.20 5.69 4.11
CA ARG A 248 1.03 7.15 3.93
C ARG A 248 -0.44 7.57 3.85
N SER A 249 -1.23 6.80 3.12
CA SER A 249 -2.53 7.25 2.65
C SER A 249 -3.68 6.93 3.59
N ALA A 250 -3.47 6.03 4.54
CA ALA A 250 -4.48 5.58 5.51
C ALA A 250 -3.82 4.90 6.70
N SER A 251 -4.56 4.73 7.80
CA SER A 251 -4.05 4.16 9.06
C SER A 251 -4.30 2.66 9.20
N HIS A 252 -4.59 1.94 8.10
CA HIS A 252 -4.89 0.50 8.17
C HIS A 252 -3.78 -0.33 8.82
N ILE A 253 -2.50 -0.04 8.50
CA ILE A 253 -1.35 -0.75 9.09
C ILE A 253 -1.30 -0.51 10.60
N ALA A 254 -1.44 0.74 11.03
CA ALA A 254 -1.39 1.08 12.46
C ALA A 254 -2.55 0.41 13.22
N LEU A 255 -3.76 0.43 12.65
CA LEU A 255 -4.94 -0.21 13.23
C LEU A 255 -4.78 -1.74 13.32
N GLU A 256 -4.28 -2.39 12.26
CA GLU A 256 -4.03 -3.83 12.27
C GLU A 256 -3.00 -4.21 13.34
N CYS A 257 -1.87 -3.49 13.38
CA CYS A 257 -0.84 -3.73 14.39
C CYS A 257 -1.38 -3.50 15.82
N ALA A 258 -2.21 -2.48 16.02
CA ALA A 258 -2.83 -2.22 17.33
C ALA A 258 -3.78 -3.34 17.75
N LEU A 259 -4.58 -3.87 16.84
CA LEU A 259 -5.46 -5.02 17.12
C LEU A 259 -4.69 -6.31 17.42
N GLN A 260 -3.49 -6.45 16.87
CA GLN A 260 -2.64 -7.62 17.10
C GLN A 260 -1.79 -7.54 18.37
N THR A 261 -1.37 -6.33 18.79
CA THR A 261 -0.37 -6.18 19.86
C THR A 261 -0.90 -5.45 21.11
N GLN A 262 -2.01 -4.71 21.01
CA GLN A 262 -2.63 -3.95 22.09
C GLN A 262 -1.68 -2.94 22.78
N PRO A 263 -1.06 -2.02 22.02
CA PRO A 263 -0.16 -0.99 22.54
C PRO A 263 -0.94 0.01 23.42
N ASN A 264 -0.22 0.82 24.20
CA ASN A 264 -0.87 1.83 25.04
C ASN A 264 -1.58 2.91 24.23
N ILE A 265 -1.00 3.32 23.11
CA ILE A 265 -1.58 4.34 22.24
C ILE A 265 -1.40 3.90 20.79
N CYS A 266 -2.47 4.01 20.01
CA CYS A 266 -2.40 3.98 18.55
C CYS A 266 -3.15 5.19 18.02
N LEU A 267 -2.47 6.00 17.22
CA LEU A 267 -3.09 7.12 16.52
C LEU A 267 -3.73 6.60 15.23
N VAL A 268 -4.94 7.06 14.95
CA VAL A 268 -5.67 6.78 13.70
C VAL A 268 -5.92 8.12 13.03
N SER A 269 -5.27 8.34 11.89
CA SER A 269 -5.25 9.63 11.19
C SER A 269 -6.67 10.09 10.80
N GLU A 270 -7.50 9.16 10.36
CA GLU A 270 -8.89 9.41 9.94
C GLU A 270 -9.75 9.89 11.12
N GLU A 271 -9.54 9.36 12.32
CA GLU A 271 -10.23 9.83 13.52
C GLU A 271 -9.78 11.25 13.91
N ILE A 272 -8.47 11.52 13.81
CA ILE A 272 -7.90 12.83 14.09
C ILE A 272 -8.49 13.87 13.15
N GLN A 273 -8.60 13.56 11.87
CA GLN A 273 -9.23 14.41 10.87
C GLN A 273 -10.73 14.62 11.15
N ALA A 274 -11.47 13.55 11.42
CA ALA A 274 -12.91 13.63 11.69
C ALA A 274 -13.26 14.44 12.94
N LYS A 275 -12.36 14.45 13.93
CA LYS A 275 -12.50 15.23 15.16
C LYS A 275 -11.90 16.63 15.09
N ASP A 276 -11.36 17.03 13.93
CA ASP A 276 -10.65 18.32 13.74
C ASP A 276 -9.56 18.56 14.80
N GLN A 277 -8.85 17.51 15.20
CA GLN A 277 -7.84 17.60 16.27
C GLN A 277 -6.61 18.36 15.80
N THR A 278 -6.13 19.24 16.66
CA THR A 278 -4.86 19.95 16.50
C THR A 278 -3.68 19.11 16.96
N LEU A 279 -2.47 19.42 16.50
CA LEU A 279 -1.24 18.79 16.97
C LEU A 279 -1.06 18.90 18.50
N ASN A 280 -1.44 20.03 19.08
CA ASN A 280 -1.37 20.25 20.53
C ASN A 280 -2.34 19.34 21.30
N GLU A 281 -3.55 19.12 20.81
CA GLU A 281 -4.52 18.20 21.43
C GLU A 281 -4.04 16.75 21.37
N ILE A 282 -3.43 16.34 20.24
CA ILE A 282 -2.82 15.01 20.11
C ILE A 282 -1.72 14.84 21.17
N VAL A 283 -0.83 15.81 21.29
CA VAL A 283 0.26 15.82 22.28
C VAL A 283 -0.29 15.77 23.72
N GLU A 284 -1.35 16.54 24.01
CA GLU A 284 -1.97 16.58 25.33
C GLU A 284 -2.65 15.24 25.69
N ASN A 285 -3.27 14.58 24.72
CA ASN A 285 -3.84 13.25 24.91
C ASN A 285 -2.76 12.22 25.23
N ILE A 286 -1.65 12.21 24.47
CA ILE A 286 -0.52 11.30 24.76
C ILE A 286 0.07 11.60 26.14
N ALA A 287 0.33 12.88 26.46
CA ALA A 287 0.87 13.29 27.76
C ALA A 287 -0.04 12.89 28.93
N SER A 288 -1.37 12.91 28.72
CA SER A 288 -2.35 12.50 29.75
C SER A 288 -2.24 11.01 30.07
N VAL A 289 -2.09 10.15 29.05
CA VAL A 289 -1.85 8.71 29.26
C VAL A 289 -0.53 8.47 29.97
N VAL A 290 0.55 9.15 29.54
CA VAL A 290 1.87 9.06 30.19
C VAL A 290 1.77 9.45 31.66
N ALA A 291 1.07 10.55 31.95
CA ALA A 291 0.92 11.04 33.34
C ALA A 291 0.06 10.11 34.20
N TYR A 292 -1.02 9.55 33.63
CA TYR A 292 -1.86 8.58 34.33
C TYR A 292 -1.05 7.31 34.68
N ARG A 293 -0.36 6.72 33.72
CA ARG A 293 0.45 5.52 33.92
C ARG A 293 1.59 5.76 34.95
N ALA A 294 2.19 6.95 34.92
CA ALA A 294 3.24 7.30 35.85
C ALA A 294 2.75 7.35 37.32
N LYS A 295 1.49 7.76 37.55
CA LYS A 295 0.87 7.70 38.89
C LYS A 295 0.77 6.27 39.41
N GLU A 296 0.53 5.32 38.53
CA GLU A 296 0.50 3.88 38.82
C GLU A 296 1.91 3.23 38.86
N GLY A 297 2.97 4.03 38.79
CA GLY A 297 4.36 3.56 38.78
C GLY A 297 4.87 3.03 37.43
N ASN A 298 4.08 3.16 36.35
CA ASN A 298 4.42 2.67 35.01
C ASN A 298 4.95 3.81 34.14
N ASN A 299 6.27 4.02 34.16
CA ASN A 299 6.95 5.04 33.32
C ASN A 299 7.40 4.51 31.96
N PHE A 300 6.60 3.66 31.34
CA PHE A 300 6.90 3.02 30.08
C PHE A 300 5.62 2.80 29.26
N GLY A 301 5.78 2.62 27.95
CA GLY A 301 4.68 2.31 27.07
C GLY A 301 5.06 2.34 25.59
N VAL A 302 4.08 2.04 24.73
CA VAL A 302 4.23 2.03 23.27
C VAL A 302 3.18 2.93 22.63
N VAL A 303 3.63 3.76 21.70
CA VAL A 303 2.80 4.66 20.88
C VAL A 303 3.00 4.31 19.42
N LEU A 304 1.94 3.85 18.72
CA LEU A 304 1.94 3.62 17.29
C LEU A 304 1.47 4.87 16.55
N ILE A 305 2.22 5.25 15.51
CA ILE A 305 2.01 6.49 14.76
C ILE A 305 1.95 6.14 13.27
N PRO A 306 0.84 6.38 12.57
CA PRO A 306 0.81 6.22 11.12
C PRO A 306 1.70 7.25 10.43
N GLU A 307 2.42 6.84 9.41
CA GLU A 307 3.36 7.68 8.64
C GLU A 307 2.68 8.95 8.09
N GLY A 308 1.44 8.82 7.62
CA GLY A 308 0.67 9.91 7.03
C GLY A 308 0.02 10.88 8.01
N LEU A 309 0.17 10.69 9.32
CA LEU A 309 -0.53 11.47 10.35
C LEU A 309 -0.55 12.99 10.09
N ILE A 310 0.59 13.53 9.68
CA ILE A 310 0.76 14.99 9.47
C ILE A 310 -0.21 15.54 8.42
N GLU A 311 -0.50 14.79 7.36
CA GLU A 311 -1.43 15.21 6.30
C GLU A 311 -2.89 15.23 6.77
N PHE A 312 -3.22 14.44 7.78
CA PHE A 312 -4.58 14.32 8.32
C PHE A 312 -4.88 15.32 9.46
N ILE A 313 -3.88 16.05 9.96
CA ILE A 313 -4.12 17.18 10.88
C ILE A 313 -4.69 18.34 10.06
N PRO A 314 -5.95 18.77 10.27
CA PRO A 314 -6.65 19.62 9.31
C PRO A 314 -5.93 20.94 8.97
N ALA A 315 -5.33 21.59 9.96
CA ALA A 315 -4.55 22.80 9.72
C ALA A 315 -3.32 22.56 8.85
N ILE A 316 -2.62 21.44 9.07
CA ILE A 316 -1.43 21.06 8.31
C ILE A 316 -1.83 20.55 6.92
N GLY A 317 -2.92 19.79 6.82
CA GLY A 317 -3.47 19.33 5.54
C GLY A 317 -3.82 20.49 4.60
N ARG A 318 -4.47 21.55 5.12
CA ARG A 318 -4.73 22.78 4.35
C ARG A 318 -3.45 23.47 3.90
N LEU A 319 -2.47 23.57 4.77
CA LEU A 319 -1.14 24.10 4.44
C LEU A 319 -0.48 23.31 3.31
N ILE A 320 -0.48 21.98 3.41
CA ILE A 320 0.08 21.09 2.37
C ILE A 320 -0.61 21.28 1.02
N ALA A 321 -1.95 21.41 1.01
CA ALA A 321 -2.70 21.65 -0.21
C ALA A 321 -2.29 22.98 -0.88
N GLU A 322 -2.16 24.07 -0.12
CA GLU A 322 -1.73 25.38 -0.64
C GLU A 322 -0.26 25.33 -1.11
N LEU A 323 0.62 24.65 -0.38
CA LEU A 323 2.01 24.43 -0.80
C LEU A 323 2.11 23.62 -2.10
N ASN A 324 1.25 22.62 -2.28
CA ASN A 324 1.21 21.85 -3.53
C ASN A 324 0.83 22.71 -4.72
N ASP A 325 -0.20 23.55 -4.57
CA ASP A 325 -0.64 24.48 -5.62
C ASP A 325 0.46 25.54 -5.92
N LEU A 326 1.09 26.09 -4.88
CA LEU A 326 2.16 27.07 -5.00
C LEU A 326 3.39 26.49 -5.74
N LEU A 327 3.86 25.32 -5.34
CA LEU A 327 5.01 24.66 -5.95
C LEU A 327 4.72 24.15 -7.37
N ALA A 328 3.47 23.78 -7.66
CA ALA A 328 3.08 23.43 -9.02
C ALA A 328 3.10 24.64 -9.97
N ALA A 329 2.70 25.83 -9.47
CA ALA A 329 2.65 27.05 -10.26
C ALA A 329 4.03 27.72 -10.46
N HIS A 330 4.90 27.64 -9.45
CA HIS A 330 6.15 28.43 -9.38
C HIS A 330 7.42 27.60 -9.09
N GLY A 331 7.36 26.28 -9.25
CA GLY A 331 8.44 25.37 -8.85
C GLY A 331 9.78 25.62 -9.55
N ALA A 332 9.79 26.18 -10.76
CA ALA A 332 11.02 26.53 -11.49
C ALA A 332 11.77 27.67 -10.78
N ASP A 333 11.09 28.74 -10.42
CA ASP A 333 11.67 29.92 -9.75
C ASP A 333 12.13 29.60 -8.32
N TYR A 334 11.40 28.68 -7.65
CA TYR A 334 11.64 28.26 -6.27
C TYR A 334 12.89 27.39 -6.12
N LYS A 335 13.19 26.50 -7.08
CA LYS A 335 14.30 25.54 -6.99
C LYS A 335 15.69 26.17 -6.98
N ASP A 336 15.83 27.31 -7.62
CA ASP A 336 17.10 28.04 -7.73
C ASP A 336 17.41 28.91 -6.50
N LEU A 337 16.48 29.02 -5.56
CA LEU A 337 16.65 29.81 -4.34
C LEU A 337 17.44 29.01 -3.28
N ASP A 338 18.22 29.73 -2.46
CA ASP A 338 18.79 29.14 -1.24
C ASP A 338 17.72 28.89 -0.17
N LYS A 339 18.08 28.18 0.89
CA LYS A 339 17.13 27.71 1.92
C LYS A 339 16.36 28.83 2.63
N ASP A 340 17.03 29.95 2.89
CA ASP A 340 16.43 31.08 3.60
C ASP A 340 15.49 31.84 2.65
N ALA A 341 15.90 32.05 1.41
CA ALA A 341 15.09 32.63 0.36
C ALA A 341 13.86 31.74 0.00
N GLN A 342 14.00 30.41 0.02
CA GLN A 342 12.90 29.47 -0.14
C GLN A 342 11.84 29.65 0.96
N ARG A 343 12.28 29.77 2.22
CA ARG A 343 11.37 30.01 3.36
C ARG A 343 10.64 31.35 3.23
N GLU A 344 11.36 32.42 2.90
CA GLU A 344 10.78 33.74 2.70
C GLU A 344 9.79 33.74 1.54
N TYR A 345 10.12 33.08 0.44
CA TYR A 345 9.24 32.93 -0.71
C TYR A 345 7.92 32.26 -0.34
N ILE A 346 7.96 31.14 0.40
CA ILE A 346 6.76 30.45 0.90
C ILE A 346 5.93 31.39 1.78
N LEU A 347 6.54 32.02 2.78
CA LEU A 347 5.84 32.92 3.70
C LEU A 347 5.18 34.10 2.98
N ALA A 348 5.78 34.59 1.90
CA ALA A 348 5.23 35.69 1.10
C ALA A 348 3.98 35.29 0.29
N HIS A 349 3.84 34.02 -0.06
CA HIS A 349 2.79 33.54 -0.96
C HIS A 349 1.68 32.73 -0.27
N LEU A 350 1.86 32.33 1.00
CA LEU A 350 0.82 31.65 1.78
C LEU A 350 -0.29 32.62 2.24
N SER A 351 -1.50 32.10 2.30
CA SER A 351 -2.62 32.75 3.00
C SER A 351 -2.29 32.99 4.48
N ASP A 352 -2.88 33.98 5.10
CA ASP A 352 -2.57 34.35 6.50
C ASP A 352 -2.78 33.18 7.48
N ALA A 353 -3.81 32.36 7.28
CA ALA A 353 -4.09 31.19 8.12
C ALA A 353 -2.99 30.12 7.99
N ASN A 354 -2.59 29.80 6.77
CA ASN A 354 -1.56 28.79 6.50
C ASN A 354 -0.15 29.30 6.80
N ARG A 355 0.09 30.61 6.65
CA ARG A 355 1.32 31.27 7.11
C ARG A 355 1.50 31.08 8.62
N SER A 356 0.47 31.38 9.41
CA SER A 356 0.49 31.17 10.86
C SER A 356 0.74 29.70 11.22
N THR A 357 0.10 28.77 10.51
CA THR A 357 0.36 27.33 10.71
C THR A 357 1.81 26.98 10.40
N PHE A 358 2.34 27.45 9.26
CA PHE A 358 3.73 27.19 8.84
C PHE A 358 4.77 27.73 9.84
N GLU A 359 4.53 28.91 10.39
CA GLU A 359 5.40 29.55 11.40
C GLU A 359 5.41 28.81 12.74
N THR A 360 4.33 28.12 13.09
CA THR A 360 4.21 27.35 14.35
C THR A 360 4.86 25.97 14.27
N LEU A 361 5.15 25.46 13.06
CA LEU A 361 5.83 24.19 12.89
C LEU A 361 7.32 24.27 13.24
N PRO A 362 7.91 23.20 13.80
CA PRO A 362 9.36 23.08 13.91
C PRO A 362 10.01 23.26 12.55
N GLU A 363 11.20 23.88 12.54
CA GLU A 363 11.90 24.27 11.31
C GLU A 363 12.19 23.10 10.37
N ASP A 364 12.55 21.95 10.91
CA ASP A 364 12.81 20.72 10.16
C ASP A 364 11.54 20.18 9.49
N VAL A 365 10.40 20.23 10.17
CA VAL A 365 9.08 19.83 9.61
C VAL A 365 8.64 20.82 8.52
N ALA A 366 8.68 22.13 8.80
CA ALA A 366 8.33 23.17 7.84
C ALA A 366 9.18 23.04 6.55
N ARG A 367 10.48 22.76 6.71
CA ARG A 367 11.39 22.51 5.60
C ARG A 367 11.02 21.26 4.82
N GLN A 368 10.71 20.14 5.48
CA GLN A 368 10.31 18.90 4.80
C GLN A 368 9.02 19.08 3.98
N LEU A 369 8.06 19.85 4.50
CA LEU A 369 6.83 20.19 3.76
C LEU A 369 7.10 21.05 2.53
N SER A 370 8.23 21.74 2.47
CA SER A 370 8.64 22.66 1.40
C SER A 370 9.49 22.01 0.32
N LEU A 371 9.94 20.76 0.52
CA LEU A 371 10.77 20.03 -0.44
C LEU A 371 9.98 19.55 -1.65
N ASP A 372 10.73 19.09 -2.66
CA ASP A 372 10.18 18.51 -3.89
C ASP A 372 9.17 17.39 -3.60
N ARG A 373 8.17 17.32 -4.46
CA ARG A 373 7.15 16.27 -4.45
C ARG A 373 7.66 15.01 -5.14
N ASP A 374 7.05 13.88 -4.82
CA ASP A 374 7.27 12.65 -5.59
C ASP A 374 6.71 12.82 -7.03
N PRO A 375 7.01 11.90 -7.98
CA PRO A 375 6.50 11.99 -9.35
C PRO A 375 4.97 12.04 -9.47
N HIS A 376 4.24 11.67 -8.41
CA HIS A 376 2.78 11.74 -8.34
C HIS A 376 2.26 13.04 -7.69
N GLY A 377 3.15 13.96 -7.29
CA GLY A 377 2.81 15.25 -6.69
C GLY A 377 2.55 15.20 -5.18
N ASN A 378 2.92 14.12 -4.49
CA ASN A 378 2.69 13.97 -3.05
C ASN A 378 3.90 14.43 -2.22
N VAL A 379 3.64 14.94 -1.02
CA VAL A 379 4.67 15.17 0.00
C VAL A 379 5.35 13.86 0.38
N GLN A 380 6.66 13.90 0.58
CA GLN A 380 7.41 12.72 1.03
C GLN A 380 7.35 12.61 2.57
N VAL A 381 6.17 12.27 3.10
CA VAL A 381 5.91 12.23 4.56
C VAL A 381 6.77 11.22 5.31
N SER A 382 7.31 10.19 4.65
CA SER A 382 8.27 9.25 5.24
C SER A 382 9.54 9.93 5.76
N LEU A 383 9.92 11.07 5.17
CA LEU A 383 11.07 11.85 5.59
C LEU A 383 10.79 12.74 6.83
N ILE A 384 9.52 12.91 7.21
CA ILE A 384 9.15 13.66 8.41
C ILE A 384 9.25 12.73 9.61
N GLU A 385 10.13 13.05 10.55
CA GLU A 385 10.33 12.28 11.78
C GLU A 385 9.21 12.58 12.81
N THR A 386 7.97 12.23 12.44
CA THR A 386 6.76 12.52 13.24
C THR A 386 6.84 11.90 14.64
N GLU A 387 7.50 10.75 14.78
CA GLU A 387 7.73 10.07 16.06
C GLU A 387 8.62 10.88 16.99
N LYS A 388 9.62 11.58 16.46
CA LYS A 388 10.48 12.50 17.23
C LYS A 388 9.75 13.81 17.54
N LEU A 389 9.03 14.36 16.57
CA LEU A 389 8.22 15.56 16.76
C LEU A 389 7.26 15.37 17.94
N LEU A 390 6.43 14.33 17.91
CA LEU A 390 5.46 14.06 18.95
C LEU A 390 6.12 13.81 20.30
N SER A 391 7.16 13.00 20.38
CA SER A 391 7.84 12.71 21.65
C SER A 391 8.49 13.94 22.27
N ASN A 392 9.09 14.82 21.47
CA ASN A 392 9.68 16.07 21.95
C ASN A 392 8.61 17.03 22.49
N MET A 393 7.49 17.16 21.79
CA MET A 393 6.36 17.98 22.23
C MET A 393 5.72 17.41 23.52
N VAL A 394 5.58 16.09 23.62
CA VAL A 394 5.10 15.41 24.84
C VAL A 394 6.06 15.66 26.00
N ALA A 395 7.37 15.55 25.79
CA ALA A 395 8.38 15.85 26.81
C ALA A 395 8.27 17.30 27.30
N ALA A 396 8.11 18.27 26.39
CA ALA A 396 7.91 19.68 26.74
C ALA A 396 6.63 19.88 27.57
N LYS A 397 5.51 19.25 27.16
CA LYS A 397 4.22 19.32 27.89
C LYS A 397 4.33 18.70 29.28
N LEU A 398 4.96 17.55 29.41
CA LEU A 398 5.18 16.90 30.71
C LEU A 398 6.09 17.73 31.62
N ASN A 399 7.10 18.42 31.09
CA ASN A 399 7.94 19.34 31.83
C ASN A 399 7.15 20.56 32.32
N GLU A 400 6.24 21.10 31.51
CA GLU A 400 5.30 22.14 31.93
C GLU A 400 4.42 21.65 33.08
N TRP A 401 3.81 20.47 32.92
CA TRP A 401 2.97 19.87 33.96
C TRP A 401 3.75 19.53 35.25
N LYS A 402 5.03 19.19 35.12
CA LYS A 402 5.89 18.98 36.31
C LYS A 402 6.10 20.26 37.10
N LYS A 403 6.30 21.41 36.43
CA LYS A 403 6.38 22.73 37.10
C LYS A 403 5.06 23.12 37.76
N GLN A 404 3.94 22.68 37.23
CA GLN A 404 2.59 22.89 37.77
C GLN A 404 2.20 21.87 38.87
N GLY A 405 3.06 20.88 39.18
CA GLY A 405 2.75 19.81 40.12
C GLY A 405 1.79 18.73 39.61
N LYS A 406 1.42 18.77 38.32
CA LYS A 406 0.47 17.82 37.72
C LYS A 406 1.12 16.49 37.30
N TYR A 407 2.43 16.45 37.11
CA TYR A 407 3.21 15.28 36.67
C TYR A 407 4.44 15.10 37.57
N GLN A 408 4.65 13.88 38.05
CA GLN A 408 5.80 13.54 38.93
C GLN A 408 6.60 12.33 38.40
N GLY A 409 6.23 11.79 37.23
CA GLY A 409 6.87 10.64 36.64
C GLY A 409 8.23 10.92 36.00
N LYS A 410 8.78 9.89 35.39
CA LYS A 410 9.96 9.96 34.52
C LYS A 410 9.53 9.68 33.11
N PHE A 411 9.98 10.49 32.15
CA PHE A 411 9.73 10.30 30.73
C PHE A 411 11.04 10.23 29.98
N SER A 412 11.23 9.15 29.22
CA SER A 412 12.34 8.98 28.29
C SER A 412 11.80 8.25 27.06
N ALA A 413 12.00 8.81 25.88
CA ALA A 413 11.48 8.28 24.63
C ALA A 413 12.57 7.58 23.80
N LEU A 414 12.17 6.49 23.15
CA LEU A 414 12.91 5.82 22.09
C LEU A 414 12.08 5.86 20.81
N HIS A 415 12.75 5.99 19.66
CA HIS A 415 12.11 6.21 18.37
C HIS A 415 12.39 5.05 17.43
N HIS A 416 11.36 4.63 16.70
CA HIS A 416 11.46 3.58 15.70
C HIS A 416 10.68 3.99 14.46
N PHE A 417 11.17 3.57 13.30
CA PHE A 417 10.44 3.62 12.04
C PHE A 417 10.46 2.24 11.40
N PHE A 418 9.30 1.61 11.32
CA PHE A 418 9.12 0.33 10.65
C PHE A 418 8.60 0.58 9.24
N GLY A 419 9.39 0.24 8.25
CA GLY A 419 9.14 0.58 6.86
C GLY A 419 9.59 -0.50 5.90
N TYR A 420 10.79 -0.39 5.38
CA TYR A 420 11.28 -1.27 4.31
C TYR A 420 11.48 -2.73 4.72
N GLU A 421 11.71 -3.02 5.99
CA GLU A 421 11.80 -4.38 6.53
C GLU A 421 10.50 -5.19 6.32
N GLY A 422 9.34 -4.58 6.51
CA GLY A 422 8.05 -5.19 6.19
C GLY A 422 7.75 -5.16 4.69
N ARG A 423 8.12 -4.06 4.02
CA ARG A 423 7.91 -3.88 2.58
C ARG A 423 8.70 -4.88 1.71
N CYS A 424 9.84 -5.35 2.20
CA CYS A 424 10.74 -6.26 1.49
C CYS A 424 10.85 -7.65 2.15
N ALA A 425 10.04 -7.94 3.16
CA ALA A 425 9.99 -9.25 3.80
C ALA A 425 9.61 -10.35 2.80
N ALA A 426 10.04 -11.58 3.06
CA ALA A 426 9.51 -12.74 2.35
C ALA A 426 8.01 -12.86 2.63
N PRO A 427 7.17 -13.18 1.63
CA PRO A 427 5.73 -13.22 1.81
C PRO A 427 5.31 -14.25 2.87
N SER A 428 4.32 -13.92 3.69
CA SER A 428 3.60 -14.90 4.51
C SER A 428 2.98 -15.99 3.62
N ASN A 429 2.51 -17.08 4.20
CA ASN A 429 1.80 -18.09 3.42
C ASN A 429 0.56 -17.50 2.74
N PHE A 430 -0.16 -16.63 3.45
CA PHE A 430 -1.32 -15.92 2.88
C PHE A 430 -0.93 -15.11 1.64
N ASP A 431 0.06 -14.21 1.73
CA ASP A 431 0.50 -13.42 0.58
C ASP A 431 1.13 -14.29 -0.52
N ALA A 432 1.82 -15.38 -0.17
CA ALA A 432 2.37 -16.31 -1.15
C ALA A 432 1.27 -16.95 -1.99
N ASP A 433 0.21 -17.46 -1.36
CA ASP A 433 -0.95 -18.08 -2.02
C ASP A 433 -1.76 -17.04 -2.79
N TYR A 434 -2.04 -15.91 -2.16
CA TYR A 434 -2.84 -14.81 -2.73
C TYR A 434 -2.17 -14.23 -3.99
N CYS A 435 -0.88 -13.93 -3.93
CA CYS A 435 -0.13 -13.39 -5.05
C CYS A 435 -0.01 -14.40 -6.21
N TYR A 436 0.21 -15.67 -5.90
CA TYR A 436 0.27 -16.72 -6.91
C TYR A 436 -1.09 -16.88 -7.61
N ALA A 437 -2.19 -16.81 -6.86
CA ALA A 437 -3.54 -16.82 -7.40
C ALA A 437 -3.84 -15.56 -8.24
N LEU A 438 -3.37 -14.36 -7.85
CA LEU A 438 -3.49 -13.14 -8.66
C LEU A 438 -2.75 -13.25 -9.99
N GLY A 439 -1.52 -13.76 -9.99
CA GLY A 439 -0.75 -13.99 -11.23
C GLY A 439 -1.43 -14.99 -12.16
N THR A 440 -1.94 -16.09 -11.59
CA THR A 440 -2.72 -17.08 -12.33
C THR A 440 -4.01 -16.47 -12.90
N SER A 441 -4.70 -15.64 -12.11
CA SER A 441 -5.91 -14.91 -12.55
C SER A 441 -5.62 -13.96 -13.70
N ALA A 442 -4.49 -13.24 -13.66
CA ALA A 442 -4.07 -12.36 -14.76
C ALA A 442 -3.86 -13.14 -16.06
N ALA A 443 -3.20 -14.31 -16.00
CA ALA A 443 -3.05 -15.19 -17.17
C ALA A 443 -4.42 -15.64 -17.72
N GLN A 444 -5.37 -15.97 -16.85
CA GLN A 444 -6.71 -16.39 -17.27
C GLN A 444 -7.53 -15.24 -17.89
N LEU A 445 -7.40 -14.01 -17.37
CA LEU A 445 -8.01 -12.83 -17.99
C LEU A 445 -7.47 -12.62 -19.41
N ILE A 446 -6.15 -12.72 -19.59
CA ILE A 446 -5.48 -12.60 -20.90
C ILE A 446 -5.97 -13.70 -21.85
N ALA A 447 -5.95 -14.97 -21.42
CA ALA A 447 -6.39 -16.09 -22.24
C ALA A 447 -7.84 -15.96 -22.73
N ASN A 448 -8.68 -15.27 -21.97
CA ASN A 448 -10.08 -15.00 -22.30
C ASN A 448 -10.30 -13.61 -22.95
N GLY A 449 -9.25 -12.96 -23.46
CA GLY A 449 -9.36 -11.73 -24.25
C GLY A 449 -9.76 -10.49 -23.46
N LYS A 450 -9.57 -10.47 -22.12
CA LYS A 450 -9.93 -9.31 -21.28
C LYS A 450 -8.82 -8.27 -21.27
N THR A 451 -9.21 -6.98 -21.24
CA THR A 451 -8.31 -5.82 -21.12
C THR A 451 -8.97 -4.76 -20.23
N GLY A 452 -8.18 -3.94 -19.54
CA GLY A 452 -8.69 -2.93 -18.62
C GLY A 452 -9.24 -3.51 -17.30
N TYR A 453 -8.87 -4.73 -16.98
CA TYR A 453 -9.26 -5.43 -15.76
C TYR A 453 -8.12 -5.46 -14.74
N MET A 454 -8.50 -5.49 -13.47
CA MET A 454 -7.63 -5.87 -12.37
C MET A 454 -7.95 -7.30 -11.94
N ALA A 455 -6.95 -8.15 -11.80
CA ALA A 455 -7.09 -9.48 -11.24
C ALA A 455 -7.51 -9.39 -9.76
N ILE A 456 -8.48 -10.20 -9.35
CA ILE A 456 -8.97 -10.23 -7.97
C ILE A 456 -9.07 -11.65 -7.44
N VAL A 457 -8.98 -11.75 -6.11
CA VAL A 457 -9.29 -12.97 -5.33
C VAL A 457 -10.08 -12.53 -4.11
N LYS A 458 -11.20 -13.21 -3.86
CA LYS A 458 -12.17 -12.90 -2.80
C LYS A 458 -12.42 -14.10 -1.90
N ASN A 459 -13.18 -13.88 -0.83
CA ASN A 459 -13.48 -14.88 0.20
C ASN A 459 -12.20 -15.37 0.91
N THR A 460 -11.27 -14.43 1.13
CA THR A 460 -9.92 -14.72 1.60
C THR A 460 -9.81 -15.04 3.09
N THR A 461 -10.90 -14.90 3.85
CA THR A 461 -11.01 -15.40 5.24
C THR A 461 -11.26 -16.90 5.33
N ASP A 462 -11.66 -17.54 4.23
CA ASP A 462 -11.85 -19.00 4.14
C ASP A 462 -10.54 -19.70 3.73
N CYS A 463 -10.56 -21.03 3.69
CA CYS A 463 -9.43 -21.78 3.14
C CYS A 463 -9.23 -21.47 1.64
N THR A 464 -8.02 -21.57 1.15
CA THR A 464 -7.63 -21.21 -0.23
C THR A 464 -8.47 -21.91 -1.30
N ASP A 465 -8.88 -23.16 -1.07
CA ASP A 465 -9.74 -23.92 -1.99
C ASP A 465 -11.10 -23.22 -2.26
N ASN A 466 -11.62 -22.48 -1.30
CA ASN A 466 -12.90 -21.77 -1.37
C ASN A 466 -12.76 -20.32 -1.83
N TRP A 467 -11.56 -19.82 -2.05
CA TRP A 467 -11.38 -18.50 -2.59
C TRP A 467 -12.01 -18.38 -3.99
N LYS A 468 -12.49 -17.18 -4.30
CA LYS A 468 -13.10 -16.86 -5.59
C LYS A 468 -12.17 -15.94 -6.36
N ALA A 469 -11.71 -16.41 -7.51
CA ALA A 469 -10.83 -15.65 -8.38
C ALA A 469 -11.60 -15.07 -9.57
N GLY A 470 -11.12 -13.95 -10.12
CA GLY A 470 -11.78 -13.29 -11.23
C GLY A 470 -11.09 -12.00 -11.66
N GLY A 471 -11.90 -11.07 -12.19
CA GLY A 471 -11.44 -9.76 -12.61
C GLY A 471 -12.50 -8.68 -12.41
N VAL A 472 -12.06 -7.49 -12.06
CA VAL A 472 -12.88 -6.28 -11.94
C VAL A 472 -12.42 -5.24 -12.94
N PRO A 473 -13.32 -4.57 -13.70
CA PRO A 473 -12.94 -3.45 -14.54
C PRO A 473 -12.31 -2.33 -13.71
N ILE A 474 -11.14 -1.84 -14.10
CA ILE A 474 -10.43 -0.82 -13.33
C ILE A 474 -11.26 0.46 -13.23
N THR A 475 -11.99 0.81 -14.29
CA THR A 475 -12.88 1.99 -14.31
C THR A 475 -13.96 1.97 -13.23
N MET A 476 -14.39 0.77 -12.78
CA MET A 476 -15.37 0.64 -11.69
C MET A 476 -14.89 1.26 -10.37
N MET A 477 -13.58 1.33 -10.16
CA MET A 477 -12.97 1.81 -8.91
C MET A 477 -12.59 3.29 -8.95
N MET A 478 -12.88 3.99 -10.06
CA MET A 478 -12.40 5.34 -10.33
C MET A 478 -13.38 6.43 -9.89
N ASN A 479 -12.80 7.58 -9.58
CA ASN A 479 -13.44 8.89 -9.47
C ASN A 479 -12.49 9.97 -10.02
N MET A 480 -12.94 11.23 -10.08
CA MET A 480 -12.09 12.36 -10.45
C MET A 480 -11.52 13.04 -9.20
N GLU A 481 -10.22 13.24 -9.15
CA GLU A 481 -9.56 14.00 -8.09
C GLU A 481 -8.68 15.12 -8.64
N ARG A 482 -8.56 16.21 -7.88
CA ARG A 482 -7.63 17.29 -8.23
C ARG A 482 -6.20 16.87 -7.91
N ARG A 483 -5.38 16.73 -8.94
CA ARG A 483 -3.96 16.38 -8.86
C ARG A 483 -3.14 17.40 -9.64
N THR A 484 -2.11 17.98 -9.02
CA THR A 484 -1.24 18.98 -9.68
C THR A 484 -2.01 20.07 -10.41
N GLY A 485 -3.10 20.58 -9.80
CA GLY A 485 -3.93 21.66 -10.35
C GLY A 485 -5.01 21.23 -11.36
N GLU A 486 -5.03 19.98 -11.82
CA GLU A 486 -5.98 19.45 -12.80
C GLU A 486 -6.86 18.33 -12.22
N MET A 487 -8.09 18.17 -12.77
CA MET A 487 -8.94 17.03 -12.46
C MET A 487 -8.45 15.80 -13.25
N LYS A 488 -8.09 14.73 -12.53
CA LYS A 488 -7.57 13.47 -13.11
C LYS A 488 -8.35 12.27 -12.62
N PRO A 489 -8.55 11.25 -13.48
CA PRO A 489 -9.13 9.99 -13.04
C PRO A 489 -8.14 9.26 -12.13
N VAL A 490 -8.62 8.77 -11.01
CA VAL A 490 -7.82 8.00 -10.04
C VAL A 490 -8.65 6.85 -9.47
N ILE A 491 -8.00 5.77 -9.06
CA ILE A 491 -8.65 4.74 -8.25
C ILE A 491 -8.88 5.33 -6.85
N ARG A 492 -10.12 5.25 -6.37
CA ARG A 492 -10.50 5.73 -5.05
C ARG A 492 -9.78 4.95 -3.96
N LYS A 493 -9.14 5.68 -3.04
CA LYS A 493 -8.49 5.09 -1.88
C LYS A 493 -9.50 4.77 -0.79
N ALA A 494 -9.33 3.60 -0.16
CA ALA A 494 -10.08 3.24 1.03
C ALA A 494 -9.37 3.77 2.28
N LEU A 495 -10.05 4.62 3.02
CA LEU A 495 -9.64 5.07 4.35
C LEU A 495 -10.15 4.12 5.41
N VAL A 496 -9.62 4.22 6.64
CA VAL A 496 -10.17 3.49 7.79
C VAL A 496 -11.59 3.98 8.06
N GLU A 497 -12.55 3.07 7.99
CA GLU A 497 -13.95 3.36 8.28
C GLU A 497 -14.17 3.43 9.80
N LEU A 498 -14.45 4.64 10.30
CA LEU A 498 -14.67 4.85 11.75
C LEU A 498 -15.94 4.17 12.27
N GLU A 499 -16.89 3.90 11.39
CA GLU A 499 -18.09 3.11 11.70
C GLU A 499 -17.91 1.61 11.44
N GLY A 500 -16.76 1.23 10.86
CA GLY A 500 -16.42 -0.17 10.58
C GLY A 500 -16.08 -0.97 11.85
N LYS A 501 -16.30 -2.27 11.80
CA LYS A 501 -16.07 -3.19 12.93
C LYS A 501 -14.61 -3.19 13.44
N PRO A 502 -13.56 -3.14 12.57
CA PRO A 502 -12.18 -3.07 13.03
C PRO A 502 -11.91 -1.85 13.93
N PHE A 503 -12.29 -0.65 13.47
CA PHE A 503 -12.10 0.56 14.26
C PHE A 503 -12.94 0.56 15.54
N LYS A 504 -14.21 0.15 15.48
CA LYS A 504 -15.07 0.04 16.68
C LYS A 504 -14.49 -0.93 17.72
N THR A 505 -13.92 -2.04 17.27
CA THR A 505 -13.25 -3.00 18.17
C THR A 505 -12.05 -2.34 18.85
N PHE A 506 -11.21 -1.62 18.11
CA PHE A 506 -10.11 -0.85 18.67
C PHE A 506 -10.62 0.23 19.66
N ALA A 507 -11.60 1.04 19.24
CA ALA A 507 -12.13 2.14 20.03
C ALA A 507 -12.76 1.68 21.38
N ALA A 508 -13.36 0.50 21.38
CA ALA A 508 -13.97 -0.07 22.60
C ALA A 508 -12.92 -0.53 23.63
N ASN A 509 -11.69 -0.83 23.21
CA ASN A 509 -10.67 -1.40 24.09
C ASN A 509 -9.51 -0.44 24.39
N ARG A 510 -9.32 0.60 23.59
CA ARG A 510 -8.12 1.47 23.66
C ARG A 510 -7.92 2.16 25.00
N ASP A 511 -8.98 2.50 25.74
CA ASP A 511 -8.85 3.15 27.04
C ASP A 511 -8.29 2.19 28.10
N GLU A 512 -8.65 0.90 28.02
CA GLU A 512 -8.04 -0.14 28.85
C GLU A 512 -6.57 -0.33 28.49
N TRP A 513 -6.25 -0.42 27.18
CA TRP A 513 -4.87 -0.56 26.72
C TRP A 513 -4.01 0.66 27.07
N ALA A 514 -4.58 1.86 27.00
CA ALA A 514 -3.90 3.10 27.38
C ALA A 514 -3.46 3.08 28.85
N ASN A 515 -4.34 2.67 29.72
CA ASN A 515 -4.15 2.76 31.16
C ASN A 515 -3.40 1.56 31.73
N HIS A 516 -3.57 0.38 31.13
CA HIS A 516 -2.99 -0.87 31.61
C HIS A 516 -1.95 -1.45 30.63
N THR A 517 -1.24 -2.47 31.06
CA THR A 517 -0.30 -3.21 30.20
C THR A 517 -1.00 -4.45 29.68
N CYS A 518 -1.63 -4.33 28.51
CA CYS A 518 -2.46 -5.36 27.87
C CYS A 518 -1.74 -6.06 26.70
N TYR A 519 -0.44 -5.93 26.60
CA TYR A 519 0.37 -6.35 25.45
C TYR A 519 0.13 -7.79 25.02
N VAL A 520 0.00 -7.98 23.71
CA VAL A 520 -0.05 -9.28 23.06
C VAL A 520 1.21 -9.45 22.21
N TYR A 521 1.86 -10.59 22.38
CA TYR A 521 3.11 -10.93 21.69
C TYR A 521 2.82 -11.90 20.56
N PRO A 522 2.69 -11.45 19.29
CA PRO A 522 2.30 -12.31 18.17
C PRO A 522 3.33 -13.43 17.89
N GLY A 523 4.61 -13.18 18.19
CA GLY A 523 5.70 -14.10 17.86
C GLY A 523 6.14 -13.98 16.41
N PRO A 524 7.05 -14.84 15.95
CA PRO A 524 7.63 -14.77 14.63
C PRO A 524 6.64 -15.17 13.54
N ILE A 525 6.77 -14.60 12.34
CA ILE A 525 6.06 -15.04 11.14
C ILE A 525 6.45 -16.48 10.82
N GLN A 526 5.44 -17.33 10.65
CA GLN A 526 5.62 -18.73 10.29
C GLN A 526 5.24 -18.96 8.83
N TYR A 527 6.02 -19.76 8.14
CA TYR A 527 5.76 -20.18 6.76
C TYR A 527 5.12 -21.56 6.67
N TRP A 528 5.14 -22.33 7.75
CA TRP A 528 4.53 -23.65 7.88
C TRP A 528 4.06 -23.84 9.32
N GLY A 529 3.07 -24.68 9.49
CA GLY A 529 2.44 -24.96 10.76
C GLY A 529 0.94 -25.22 10.59
N PRO A 530 0.15 -25.21 11.67
CA PRO A 530 -1.28 -25.35 11.59
C PRO A 530 -1.90 -24.24 10.70
N SER A 531 -2.73 -24.65 9.73
CA SER A 531 -3.39 -23.72 8.80
C SER A 531 -4.20 -22.63 9.50
N GLU A 532 -4.76 -22.93 10.66
CA GLU A 532 -5.53 -21.99 11.49
C GLU A 532 -4.69 -20.84 12.01
N VAL A 533 -3.37 -20.97 12.02
CA VAL A 533 -2.42 -19.95 12.48
C VAL A 533 -1.65 -19.33 11.32
N CYS A 534 -1.11 -20.16 10.42
CA CYS A 534 -0.15 -19.74 9.40
C CYS A 534 -0.80 -19.22 8.11
N ASP A 535 -2.01 -19.70 7.79
CA ASP A 535 -2.67 -19.42 6.51
C ASP A 535 -3.84 -18.43 6.65
N ARG A 536 -4.02 -17.83 7.82
CA ARG A 536 -5.09 -16.86 8.05
C ARG A 536 -4.73 -15.48 7.52
N THR A 537 -5.77 -14.76 7.11
CA THR A 537 -5.67 -13.38 6.67
C THR A 537 -5.54 -12.41 7.86
N THR A 538 -5.53 -11.10 7.54
CA THR A 538 -5.43 -10.03 8.54
C THR A 538 -6.62 -10.03 9.52
N ARG A 539 -6.38 -9.55 10.75
CA ARG A 539 -7.43 -9.44 11.77
C ARG A 539 -8.50 -8.44 11.37
N THR A 540 -8.13 -7.35 10.71
CA THR A 540 -9.07 -6.35 10.20
C THR A 540 -10.03 -6.98 9.19
N LEU A 541 -9.51 -7.70 8.20
CA LEU A 541 -10.34 -8.37 7.21
C LEU A 541 -11.25 -9.43 7.85
N ALA A 542 -10.73 -10.22 8.79
CA ALA A 542 -11.54 -11.17 9.54
C ALA A 542 -12.70 -10.47 10.26
N LEU A 543 -12.42 -9.36 10.98
CA LEU A 543 -13.44 -8.58 11.69
C LEU A 543 -14.46 -7.92 10.75
N GLU A 544 -14.05 -7.51 9.57
CA GLU A 544 -14.95 -6.92 8.58
C GLU A 544 -15.95 -7.95 8.02
N GLN A 545 -15.57 -9.21 8.00
CA GLN A 545 -16.40 -10.29 7.46
C GLN A 545 -17.21 -11.04 8.53
N GLU A 546 -16.98 -10.79 9.82
CA GLU A 546 -17.84 -11.24 10.92
C GLU A 546 -19.14 -10.40 11.02
#